data_4c7d528050f6ee4718a1b2d2d5f12d7e
#
_entry.id   4c7d528050f6ee4718a1b2d2d5f12d7e
#
_cell.length_a   1.000
_cell.length_b   1.000
_cell.length_c   1.000
_cell.angle_alpha   90.00
_cell.angle_beta   90.00
_cell.angle_gamma   90.00
#
_symmetry.space_group_name_H-M   'P 1'
#
loop_
_entity.id
_entity.type
_entity.pdbx_description
1 polymer ?
#
loop_
_entity_poly.entity_id
_entity_poly.type
_entity_poly.pdbx_seq_one_letter_code
_entity_poly.pdbx_strand_id
1 'polypeptide(L)'
;GTANCEFEVLTGMNTDFFGVGEYPYNTIVRETACESIAFNLKEYGYSSHFIHNFSGSFYSRHEVLPQLGFDDYDSVEYMPDVSLNALDWPKDDVLAGEVLRALDNTPGRDFVFVTTMQGHGPYPEEPICETPIAVEVNDERLNSASVEYYVNQLCETDAFVGELLAALEAQAEPTVV
;
A
#
# COMPACT_ATOMS: atom_id res chain seq x y z
N GLY A 1 6.57 10.28 5.38
CA GLY A 1 6.12 8.90 5.62
C GLY A 1 4.98 8.54 4.70
N THR A 2 4.53 7.29 4.72
CA THR A 2 3.55 6.72 3.77
C THR A 2 2.28 7.56 3.66
N ALA A 3 1.65 7.95 4.76
CA ALA A 3 0.43 8.77 4.75
C ALA A 3 0.60 10.12 4.02
N ASN A 4 1.78 10.75 4.10
CA ASN A 4 2.06 11.98 3.37
C ASN A 4 2.18 11.72 1.86
N CYS A 5 2.88 10.65 1.48
CA CYS A 5 2.98 10.25 0.07
C CYS A 5 1.61 9.86 -0.51
N GLU A 6 0.79 9.11 0.23
CA GLU A 6 -0.59 8.81 -0.14
C GLU A 6 -1.40 10.09 -0.37
N PHE A 7 -1.33 11.03 0.56
CA PHE A 7 -2.01 12.31 0.45
C PHE A 7 -1.59 13.08 -0.80
N GLU A 8 -0.27 13.23 -1.03
CA GLU A 8 0.25 13.95 -2.20
C GLU A 8 -0.14 13.28 -3.52
N VAL A 9 -0.05 11.97 -3.60
CA VAL A 9 -0.42 11.22 -4.81
C VAL A 9 -1.92 11.31 -5.09
N LEU A 10 -2.75 11.16 -4.05
CA LEU A 10 -4.20 11.12 -4.20
C LEU A 10 -4.82 12.49 -4.46
N THR A 11 -4.25 13.56 -3.88
CA THR A 11 -4.82 14.92 -3.96
C THR A 11 -4.09 15.84 -4.91
N GLY A 12 -2.84 15.54 -5.26
CA GLY A 12 -1.95 16.45 -5.98
C GLY A 12 -1.47 17.66 -5.15
N MET A 13 -1.80 17.69 -3.86
CA MET A 13 -1.36 18.76 -2.95
C MET A 13 0.03 18.43 -2.38
N ASN A 14 0.82 19.48 -2.09
CA ASN A 14 2.14 19.32 -1.51
C ASN A 14 2.08 19.44 0.01
N THR A 15 2.72 18.50 0.73
CA THR A 15 2.80 18.52 2.20
C THR A 15 3.75 19.57 2.76
N ASP A 16 4.52 20.29 1.95
CA ASP A 16 5.37 21.42 2.38
C ASP A 16 4.58 22.56 3.05
N PHE A 17 3.27 22.62 2.84
CA PHE A 17 2.39 23.59 3.49
C PHE A 17 1.97 23.23 4.91
N PHE A 18 2.32 22.03 5.37
CA PHE A 18 2.01 21.55 6.73
C PHE A 18 3.22 21.76 7.66
N GLY A 19 2.95 21.81 8.96
CA GLY A 19 3.98 21.93 9.98
C GLY A 19 4.89 20.70 10.07
N VAL A 20 6.06 20.85 10.65
CA VAL A 20 7.00 19.74 10.86
C VAL A 20 6.36 18.68 11.76
N GLY A 21 6.27 17.44 11.24
CA GLY A 21 5.64 16.32 11.94
C GLY A 21 4.11 16.32 11.87
N GLU A 22 3.51 17.24 11.13
CA GLU A 22 2.08 17.26 10.87
C GLU A 22 1.75 16.29 9.72
N TYR A 23 0.72 15.47 9.94
CA TYR A 23 0.20 14.54 8.95
C TYR A 23 -1.20 14.98 8.54
N PRO A 24 -1.48 15.22 7.24
CA PRO A 24 -2.82 15.59 6.78
C PRO A 24 -3.92 14.64 7.25
N TYR A 25 -3.61 13.35 7.36
CA TYR A 25 -4.52 12.31 7.85
C TYR A 25 -4.90 12.45 9.34
N ASN A 26 -4.07 13.12 10.13
CA ASN A 26 -4.36 13.35 11.54
C ASN A 26 -4.97 14.73 11.81
N THR A 27 -5.05 15.58 10.79
CA THR A 27 -5.53 16.96 10.89
C THR A 27 -6.65 17.23 9.90
N ILE A 28 -6.36 17.89 8.79
CA ILE A 28 -7.39 18.44 7.90
C ILE A 28 -8.30 17.38 7.28
N VAL A 29 -7.75 16.23 6.86
CA VAL A 29 -8.54 15.20 6.15
C VAL A 29 -9.49 14.45 7.09
N ARG A 30 -9.25 14.46 8.38
CA ARG A 30 -10.22 13.91 9.37
C ARG A 30 -11.46 14.77 9.51
N GLU A 31 -11.35 16.06 9.26
CA GLU A 31 -12.39 17.05 9.51
C GLU A 31 -13.09 17.52 8.24
N THR A 32 -12.40 17.41 7.09
CA THR A 32 -12.88 18.00 5.82
C THR A 32 -12.55 17.09 4.65
N ALA A 33 -13.53 16.87 3.78
CA ALA A 33 -13.29 16.20 2.52
C ALA A 33 -12.30 16.99 1.66
N CYS A 34 -11.32 16.29 1.10
CA CYS A 34 -10.34 16.85 0.19
C CYS A 34 -10.55 16.26 -1.21
N GLU A 35 -10.57 17.12 -2.22
CA GLU A 35 -10.60 16.67 -3.61
C GLU A 35 -9.43 15.74 -3.91
N SER A 36 -9.71 14.66 -4.61
CA SER A 36 -8.75 13.60 -4.91
C SER A 36 -9.04 12.95 -6.26
N ILE A 37 -8.10 12.14 -6.73
CA ILE A 37 -8.31 11.32 -7.94
C ILE A 37 -9.52 10.38 -7.79
N ALA A 38 -9.84 9.89 -6.59
CA ALA A 38 -11.01 9.04 -6.36
C ALA A 38 -12.31 9.80 -6.59
N PHE A 39 -12.44 11.04 -6.07
CA PHE A 39 -13.59 11.89 -6.38
C PHE A 39 -13.69 12.22 -7.86
N ASN A 40 -12.58 12.54 -8.51
CA ASN A 40 -12.57 12.90 -9.93
C ASN A 40 -12.99 11.70 -10.80
N LEU A 41 -12.51 10.51 -10.53
CA LEU A 41 -12.88 9.31 -11.28
C LEU A 41 -14.33 8.88 -11.03
N LYS A 42 -14.87 9.16 -9.85
CA LYS A 42 -16.28 8.93 -9.53
C LYS A 42 -17.24 9.67 -10.46
N GLU A 43 -16.87 10.88 -10.90
CA GLU A 43 -17.66 11.64 -11.89
C GLU A 43 -17.73 10.94 -13.26
N TYR A 44 -16.78 10.04 -13.54
CA TYR A 44 -16.73 9.22 -14.75
C TYR A 44 -17.29 7.81 -14.54
N GLY A 45 -17.91 7.55 -13.39
CA GLY A 45 -18.57 6.28 -13.07
C GLY A 45 -17.61 5.18 -12.62
N TYR A 46 -16.48 5.53 -12.04
CA TYR A 46 -15.59 4.57 -11.38
C TYR A 46 -16.04 4.32 -9.93
N SER A 47 -15.96 3.07 -9.50
CA SER A 47 -15.91 2.69 -8.09
C SER A 47 -14.47 2.78 -7.60
N SER A 48 -14.25 3.18 -6.35
CA SER A 48 -12.90 3.42 -5.82
C SER A 48 -12.62 2.60 -4.58
N HIS A 49 -11.53 1.83 -4.63
CA HIS A 49 -11.12 0.86 -3.62
C HIS A 49 -9.75 1.20 -3.08
N PHE A 50 -9.61 1.25 -1.77
CA PHE A 50 -8.29 1.34 -1.13
C PHE A 50 -7.97 0.02 -0.46
N ILE A 51 -6.82 -0.58 -0.74
CA ILE A 51 -6.41 -1.88 -0.22
C ILE A 51 -5.08 -1.73 0.50
N HIS A 52 -5.00 -2.20 1.76
CA HIS A 52 -3.78 -2.16 2.55
C HIS A 52 -3.70 -3.34 3.51
N ASN A 53 -2.67 -4.16 3.37
CA ASN A 53 -2.45 -5.33 4.22
C ASN A 53 -1.93 -4.98 5.63
N PHE A 54 -2.45 -3.91 6.22
CA PHE A 54 -2.17 -3.51 7.60
C PHE A 54 -3.44 -3.00 8.29
N SER A 55 -3.32 -2.69 9.61
CA SER A 55 -4.47 -2.29 10.42
C SER A 55 -5.22 -1.08 9.87
N GLY A 56 -6.52 -1.23 9.71
CA GLY A 56 -7.44 -0.20 9.22
C GLY A 56 -7.50 1.04 10.09
N SER A 57 -7.15 0.91 11.38
CA SER A 57 -7.09 2.05 12.30
C SER A 57 -5.80 2.86 12.22
N PHE A 58 -4.75 2.31 11.58
CA PHE A 58 -3.46 2.98 11.49
C PHE A 58 -3.56 4.23 10.58
N TYR A 59 -3.05 5.36 11.05
CA TYR A 59 -3.27 6.70 10.45
C TYR A 59 -4.76 7.08 10.32
N SER A 60 -5.65 6.44 11.09
CA SER A 60 -7.10 6.67 11.00
C SER A 60 -7.67 6.49 9.59
N ARG A 61 -7.08 5.62 8.77
CA ARG A 61 -7.48 5.44 7.35
C ARG A 61 -8.97 5.16 7.20
N HIS A 62 -9.59 4.40 8.11
CA HIS A 62 -11.02 4.12 8.10
C HIS A 62 -11.90 5.40 8.22
N GLU A 63 -11.37 6.49 8.82
CA GLU A 63 -12.05 7.79 8.89
C GLU A 63 -11.67 8.69 7.70
N VAL A 64 -10.43 8.61 7.25
CA VAL A 64 -9.81 9.51 6.27
C VAL A 64 -10.15 9.14 4.84
N LEU A 65 -10.13 7.86 4.48
CA LEU A 65 -10.32 7.43 3.09
C LEU A 65 -11.70 7.79 2.52
N PRO A 66 -12.80 7.73 3.27
CA PRO A 66 -14.08 8.28 2.82
C PRO A 66 -14.03 9.78 2.52
N GLN A 67 -13.22 10.55 3.27
CA GLN A 67 -13.02 11.98 3.04
C GLN A 67 -12.17 12.29 1.80
N LEU A 68 -11.47 11.27 1.28
CA LEU A 68 -10.74 11.28 0.01
C LEU A 68 -11.54 10.64 -1.12
N GLY A 69 -12.81 10.29 -0.90
CA GLY A 69 -13.72 9.81 -1.93
C GLY A 69 -13.66 8.32 -2.21
N PHE A 70 -12.94 7.51 -1.45
CA PHE A 70 -12.96 6.06 -1.60
C PHE A 70 -14.31 5.49 -1.17
N ASP A 71 -14.84 4.56 -1.96
CA ASP A 71 -16.11 3.89 -1.71
C ASP A 71 -15.95 2.77 -0.68
N ASP A 72 -14.81 2.09 -0.71
CA ASP A 72 -14.47 1.08 0.29
C ASP A 72 -12.98 1.07 0.66
N TYR A 73 -12.70 0.37 1.76
CA TYR A 73 -11.35 0.17 2.30
C TYR A 73 -11.19 -1.24 2.84
N ASP A 74 -10.39 -2.04 2.16
CA ASP A 74 -10.00 -3.37 2.59
C ASP A 74 -8.67 -3.32 3.36
N SER A 75 -8.75 -3.54 4.67
CA SER A 75 -7.60 -3.64 5.56
C SER A 75 -7.35 -5.10 5.96
N VAL A 76 -6.19 -5.36 6.60
CA VAL A 76 -5.77 -6.72 6.96
C VAL A 76 -6.82 -7.52 7.76
N GLU A 77 -7.67 -6.83 8.52
CA GLU A 77 -8.75 -7.44 9.31
C GLU A 77 -9.80 -8.15 8.45
N TYR A 78 -9.90 -7.83 7.16
CA TYR A 78 -10.84 -8.40 6.20
C TYR A 78 -10.20 -9.37 5.22
N MET A 79 -8.86 -9.54 5.27
CA MET A 79 -8.11 -10.40 4.35
C MET A 79 -7.99 -11.83 4.90
N PRO A 80 -8.32 -12.85 4.11
CA PRO A 80 -8.10 -14.23 4.53
C PRO A 80 -6.63 -14.64 4.40
N ASP A 81 -6.19 -15.57 5.21
CA ASP A 81 -4.93 -16.32 5.07
C ASP A 81 -3.65 -15.46 4.94
N VAL A 82 -3.60 -14.33 5.64
CA VAL A 82 -2.44 -13.43 5.62
C VAL A 82 -1.23 -14.12 6.27
N SER A 83 -0.17 -14.29 5.51
CA SER A 83 1.12 -14.76 6.00
C SER A 83 1.97 -13.58 6.54
N LEU A 84 2.88 -13.87 7.49
CA LEU A 84 3.75 -12.87 8.08
C LEU A 84 5.21 -13.12 7.68
N ASN A 85 5.98 -12.05 7.56
CA ASN A 85 7.42 -12.15 7.42
C ASN A 85 8.11 -12.33 8.78
N ALA A 86 9.45 -12.43 8.80
CA ALA A 86 10.22 -12.65 10.04
C ALA A 86 10.18 -11.47 11.05
N LEU A 87 9.62 -10.34 10.67
CA LEU A 87 9.37 -9.17 11.54
C LEU A 87 7.89 -9.03 11.94
N ASP A 88 7.09 -10.08 11.72
CA ASP A 88 5.64 -10.07 11.95
C ASP A 88 4.86 -9.04 11.10
N TRP A 89 5.44 -8.57 9.99
CA TRP A 89 4.70 -7.77 9.02
C TRP A 89 3.92 -8.66 8.05
N PRO A 90 2.66 -8.30 7.73
CA PRO A 90 1.90 -8.98 6.68
C PRO A 90 2.64 -8.97 5.35
N LYS A 91 2.71 -10.12 4.69
CA LYS A 91 3.28 -10.24 3.36
C LYS A 91 2.36 -9.65 2.30
N ASP A 92 2.96 -9.19 1.19
CA ASP A 92 2.23 -8.52 0.12
C ASP A 92 1.58 -9.49 -0.86
N ASP A 93 1.88 -10.80 -0.80
CA ASP A 93 1.33 -11.86 -1.65
C ASP A 93 -0.21 -11.93 -1.62
N VAL A 94 -0.83 -11.60 -0.49
CA VAL A 94 -2.29 -11.56 -0.35
C VAL A 94 -2.94 -10.49 -1.23
N LEU A 95 -2.24 -9.42 -1.55
CA LEU A 95 -2.80 -8.23 -2.20
C LEU A 95 -3.28 -8.47 -3.63
N ALA A 96 -2.65 -9.40 -4.38
CA ALA A 96 -3.10 -9.72 -5.73
C ALA A 96 -4.52 -10.30 -5.74
N GLY A 97 -4.82 -11.23 -4.81
CA GLY A 97 -6.15 -11.76 -4.62
C GLY A 97 -7.18 -10.72 -4.19
N GLU A 98 -6.78 -9.78 -3.33
CA GLU A 98 -7.65 -8.70 -2.86
C GLU A 98 -8.01 -7.72 -3.97
N VAL A 99 -7.05 -7.37 -4.84
CA VAL A 99 -7.30 -6.54 -6.03
C VAL A 99 -8.31 -7.21 -6.95
N LEU A 100 -8.13 -8.49 -7.27
CA LEU A 100 -9.07 -9.23 -8.10
C LEU A 100 -10.46 -9.30 -7.47
N ARG A 101 -10.53 -9.52 -6.15
CA ARG A 101 -11.80 -9.53 -5.43
C ARG A 101 -12.51 -8.17 -5.50
N ALA A 102 -11.80 -7.06 -5.39
CA ALA A 102 -12.37 -5.72 -5.54
C ALA A 102 -12.96 -5.53 -6.94
N LEU A 103 -12.21 -5.91 -8.00
CA LEU A 103 -12.67 -5.82 -9.38
C LEU A 103 -13.90 -6.70 -9.67
N ASP A 104 -13.99 -7.88 -9.05
CA ASP A 104 -15.12 -8.80 -9.23
C ASP A 104 -16.39 -8.38 -8.48
N ASN A 105 -16.25 -7.57 -7.43
CA ASN A 105 -17.37 -7.18 -6.55
C ASN A 105 -18.17 -5.98 -7.07
N THR A 106 -17.64 -5.19 -7.97
CA THR A 106 -18.33 -4.01 -8.52
C THR A 106 -18.59 -4.15 -10.01
N PRO A 107 -19.77 -3.74 -10.49
CA PRO A 107 -20.01 -3.68 -11.93
C PRO A 107 -19.45 -2.37 -12.49
N GLY A 108 -18.66 -2.42 -13.54
CA GLY A 108 -18.24 -1.23 -14.27
C GLY A 108 -16.74 -0.97 -14.22
N ARG A 109 -16.36 0.24 -13.94
CA ARG A 109 -14.95 0.67 -13.94
C ARG A 109 -14.49 0.84 -12.51
N ASP A 110 -13.26 0.40 -12.24
CA ASP A 110 -12.69 0.45 -10.91
C ASP A 110 -11.41 1.28 -10.89
N PHE A 111 -11.23 2.02 -9.81
CA PHE A 111 -9.99 2.63 -9.40
C PHE A 111 -9.52 1.95 -8.12
N VAL A 112 -8.41 1.23 -8.20
CA VAL A 112 -7.84 0.52 -7.05
C VAL A 112 -6.52 1.16 -6.67
N PHE A 113 -6.40 1.59 -5.40
CA PHE A 113 -5.16 2.08 -4.83
C PHE A 113 -4.66 1.11 -3.78
N VAL A 114 -3.45 0.59 -3.98
CA VAL A 114 -2.85 -0.43 -3.10
C VAL A 114 -1.66 0.13 -2.36
N THR A 115 -1.60 -0.08 -1.04
CA THR A 115 -0.44 0.22 -0.21
C THR A 115 0.10 -1.07 0.39
N THR A 116 1.38 -1.35 0.19
CA THR A 116 2.07 -2.53 0.70
C THR A 116 2.61 -2.33 2.12
N MET A 117 2.86 -3.43 2.85
CA MET A 117 3.39 -3.36 4.23
C MET A 117 4.67 -4.16 4.42
N GLN A 118 4.91 -5.21 3.67
CA GLN A 118 5.98 -6.19 3.91
C GLN A 118 7.37 -5.57 4.04
N GLY A 119 7.68 -4.57 3.22
CA GLY A 119 8.98 -3.89 3.21
C GLY A 119 9.18 -2.87 4.35
N HIS A 120 8.29 -2.79 5.35
CA HIS A 120 8.38 -1.80 6.42
C HIS A 120 9.50 -2.12 7.43
N GLY A 121 10.26 -1.09 7.84
CA GLY A 121 11.25 -1.19 8.91
C GLY A 121 10.65 -1.13 10.34
N PRO A 122 11.48 -1.19 11.40
CA PRO A 122 12.94 -1.23 11.36
C PRO A 122 13.50 -2.58 10.88
N TYR A 123 14.66 -2.56 10.22
CA TYR A 123 15.29 -3.76 9.71
C TYR A 123 16.23 -4.36 10.76
N PRO A 124 16.38 -5.71 10.81
CA PRO A 124 17.21 -6.38 11.82
C PRO A 124 18.70 -6.08 11.60
N GLU A 125 19.44 -5.86 12.69
CA GLU A 125 20.89 -5.64 12.64
C GLU A 125 21.69 -6.96 12.61
N GLU A 126 21.02 -8.08 12.86
CA GLU A 126 21.55 -9.44 12.80
C GLU A 126 20.66 -10.30 11.89
N PRO A 127 21.21 -11.36 11.25
CA PRO A 127 20.40 -12.29 10.46
C PRO A 127 19.33 -12.98 11.33
N ILE A 128 18.06 -12.85 10.97
CA ILE A 128 16.92 -13.46 11.70
C ILE A 128 16.20 -14.55 10.91
N CYS A 129 16.49 -14.67 9.62
CA CYS A 129 15.92 -15.69 8.73
C CYS A 129 16.93 -16.00 7.61
N GLU A 130 16.64 -17.03 6.83
CA GLU A 130 17.37 -17.28 5.60
C GLU A 130 16.98 -16.21 4.54
N THR A 131 18.00 -15.73 3.84
CA THR A 131 17.86 -14.74 2.77
C THR A 131 18.41 -15.33 1.47
N PRO A 132 17.53 -15.63 0.46
CA PRO A 132 17.98 -16.23 -0.80
C PRO A 132 18.93 -15.34 -1.61
N ILE A 133 18.82 -14.02 -1.44
CA ILE A 133 19.68 -13.05 -2.13
C ILE A 133 20.73 -12.55 -1.14
N ALA A 134 21.99 -12.92 -1.37
CA ALA A 134 23.12 -12.37 -0.63
C ALA A 134 23.47 -10.97 -1.19
N VAL A 135 23.76 -10.04 -0.27
CA VAL A 135 24.07 -8.65 -0.62
C VAL A 135 25.47 -8.28 -0.10
N GLU A 136 26.32 -7.79 -0.99
CA GLU A 136 27.59 -7.21 -0.60
C GLU A 136 27.44 -5.71 -0.32
N VAL A 137 27.73 -5.29 0.91
CA VAL A 137 27.63 -3.89 1.33
C VAL A 137 29.03 -3.30 1.47
N ASN A 138 29.35 -2.29 0.66
CA ASN A 138 30.65 -1.63 0.60
C ASN A 138 30.72 -0.30 1.36
N ASP A 139 29.71 0.01 2.18
CA ASP A 139 29.65 1.22 3.01
C ASP A 139 29.57 0.82 4.49
N GLU A 140 30.63 1.11 5.24
CA GLU A 140 30.74 0.78 6.67
C GLU A 140 29.67 1.46 7.56
N ARG A 141 28.96 2.47 7.03
CA ARG A 141 27.87 3.15 7.74
C ARG A 141 26.56 2.36 7.70
N LEU A 142 26.45 1.36 6.83
CA LEU A 142 25.28 0.53 6.66
C LEU A 142 25.49 -0.83 7.32
N ASN A 143 24.45 -1.32 7.99
CA ASN A 143 24.45 -2.67 8.52
C ASN A 143 24.10 -3.67 7.40
N SER A 144 24.98 -4.63 7.13
CA SER A 144 24.82 -5.59 6.04
C SER A 144 23.59 -6.48 6.21
N ALA A 145 23.26 -6.91 7.43
CA ALA A 145 22.08 -7.74 7.69
C ALA A 145 20.79 -6.96 7.40
N SER A 146 20.74 -5.68 7.81
CA SER A 146 19.60 -4.81 7.53
C SER A 146 19.36 -4.60 6.03
N VAL A 147 20.45 -4.35 5.27
CA VAL A 147 20.37 -4.15 3.82
C VAL A 147 19.96 -5.44 3.11
N GLU A 148 20.57 -6.57 3.48
CA GLU A 148 20.24 -7.87 2.89
C GLU A 148 18.79 -8.26 3.17
N TYR A 149 18.32 -8.08 4.40
CA TYR A 149 16.94 -8.31 4.75
C TYR A 149 15.99 -7.44 3.89
N TYR A 150 16.25 -6.13 3.80
CA TYR A 150 15.44 -5.21 2.99
C TYR A 150 15.37 -5.62 1.52
N VAL A 151 16.51 -5.96 0.91
CA VAL A 151 16.56 -6.39 -0.51
C VAL A 151 15.72 -7.64 -0.74
N ASN A 152 15.76 -8.60 0.19
CA ASN A 152 14.96 -9.82 0.08
C ASN A 152 13.46 -9.53 0.24
N GLN A 153 13.05 -8.62 1.14
CA GLN A 153 11.65 -8.19 1.24
C GLN A 153 11.19 -7.48 -0.04
N LEU A 154 12.02 -6.62 -0.61
CA LEU A 154 11.74 -5.93 -1.85
C LEU A 154 11.57 -6.92 -3.05
N CYS A 155 12.38 -7.98 -3.08
CA CYS A 155 12.24 -9.03 -4.08
C CYS A 155 10.89 -9.79 -3.97
N GLU A 156 10.40 -10.02 -2.75
CA GLU A 156 9.08 -10.63 -2.55
C GLU A 156 7.96 -9.67 -2.98
N THR A 157 8.09 -8.37 -2.69
CA THR A 157 7.13 -7.35 -3.18
C THR A 157 7.15 -7.25 -4.72
N ASP A 158 8.33 -7.35 -5.35
CA ASP A 158 8.45 -7.40 -6.83
C ASP A 158 7.77 -8.64 -7.42
N ALA A 159 7.90 -9.79 -6.77
CA ALA A 159 7.19 -11.01 -7.16
C ALA A 159 5.66 -10.84 -7.08
N PHE A 160 5.14 -10.24 -6.01
CA PHE A 160 3.73 -9.87 -5.90
C PHE A 160 3.27 -8.98 -7.06
N VAL A 161 4.04 -7.95 -7.41
CA VAL A 161 3.71 -7.07 -8.56
C VAL A 161 3.66 -7.87 -9.86
N GLY A 162 4.61 -8.80 -10.07
CA GLY A 162 4.61 -9.70 -11.23
C GLY A 162 3.36 -10.59 -11.30
N GLU A 163 2.93 -11.15 -10.17
CA GLU A 163 1.72 -11.96 -10.07
C GLU A 163 0.45 -11.13 -10.35
N LEU A 164 0.38 -9.93 -9.78
CA LEU A 164 -0.73 -9.00 -10.02
C LEU A 164 -0.83 -8.63 -11.50
N LEU A 165 0.28 -8.25 -12.14
CA LEU A 165 0.29 -7.91 -13.56
C LEU A 165 -0.17 -9.08 -14.44
N ALA A 166 0.32 -10.30 -14.17
CA ALA A 166 -0.11 -11.48 -14.89
C ALA A 166 -1.60 -11.80 -14.72
N ALA A 167 -2.13 -11.57 -13.50
CA ALA A 167 -3.54 -11.76 -13.21
C ALA A 167 -4.42 -10.72 -13.93
N LEU A 168 -3.98 -9.45 -13.97
CA LEU A 168 -4.68 -8.37 -14.66
C LEU A 168 -4.66 -8.54 -16.19
N GLU A 169 -3.54 -9.03 -16.77
CA GLU A 169 -3.47 -9.37 -18.20
C GLU A 169 -4.46 -10.48 -18.60
N ALA A 170 -4.83 -11.34 -17.66
CA ALA A 170 -5.81 -12.40 -17.89
C ALA A 170 -7.27 -11.93 -17.81
N GLN A 171 -7.53 -10.70 -17.34
CA GLN A 171 -8.85 -10.11 -17.28
C GLN A 171 -9.35 -9.70 -18.68
N ALA A 172 -10.68 -9.73 -18.86
CA ALA A 172 -11.29 -9.31 -20.11
C ALA A 172 -11.31 -7.78 -20.31
N GLU A 173 -11.26 -7.04 -19.22
CA GLU A 173 -11.33 -5.57 -19.20
C GLU A 173 -9.91 -4.97 -19.31
N PRO A 174 -9.73 -3.91 -20.11
CA PRO A 174 -8.45 -3.22 -20.21
C PRO A 174 -8.09 -2.55 -18.87
N THR A 175 -6.90 -2.85 -18.34
CA THR A 175 -6.40 -2.29 -17.10
C THR A 175 -5.15 -1.44 -17.34
N VAL A 176 -5.04 -0.32 -16.66
CA VAL A 176 -3.83 0.53 -16.60
C VAL A 176 -3.25 0.39 -15.20
N VAL A 177 -1.95 0.07 -15.12
CA VAL A 177 -1.19 -0.06 -13.86
C VAL A 177 -0.07 0.99 -13.82
#